data_d41676de7cf8224f255a048fa5f4a05a
#
_entry.id   d41676de7cf8224f255a048fa5f4a05a
#
_cell.length_a   1.000
_cell.length_b   1.000
_cell.length_c   1.000
_cell.angle_alpha   90.00
_cell.angle_beta   90.00
_cell.angle_gamma   90.00
#
_symmetry.space_group_name_H-M   'P 1'
#
loop_
_entity.id
_entity.type
_entity.pdbx_description
1 polymer ?
#
loop_
_entity_poly.entity_id
_entity_poly.type
_entity_poly.pdbx_seq_one_letter_code
_entity_poly.pdbx_strand_id
1 'polypeptide(L)'
;MAARAAAGGLQTVFYFDFDQSALAPETRAALDAQASVLRNQSGAVRLEGHADERGSREYNLALGERRAKAIANYLILQGIDRSRIETVSYGE
;
A
#
# COMPACT_ATOMS: atom_id res chain seq x y z
N MET A 1 2.76 -4.01 -11.59
CA MET A 1 3.24 -3.15 -10.50
C MET A 1 2.24 -3.17 -9.40
N ALA A 2 2.65 -3.54 -8.23
CA ALA A 2 1.70 -3.79 -7.18
C ALA A 2 2.16 -3.24 -5.83
N ALA A 3 1.19 -2.87 -5.01
CA ALA A 3 1.38 -2.71 -3.58
C ALA A 3 0.40 -3.65 -2.90
N ARG A 4 0.82 -4.21 -1.79
CA ARG A 4 0.04 -5.24 -1.11
C ARG A 4 -0.23 -4.81 0.32
N ALA A 5 -1.47 -4.97 0.76
CA ALA A 5 -1.86 -4.72 2.14
C ALA A 5 -2.32 -6.03 2.78
N ALA A 6 -1.87 -6.28 4.01
CA ALA A 6 -2.25 -7.46 4.75
C ALA A 6 -2.54 -7.08 6.20
N ALA A 7 -3.68 -7.50 6.74
CA ALA A 7 -4.06 -7.24 8.12
C ALA A 7 -5.09 -8.30 8.55
N GLY A 8 -4.86 -8.93 9.70
CA GLY A 8 -5.80 -9.87 10.26
C GLY A 8 -6.22 -10.99 9.31
N GLY A 9 -5.33 -11.43 8.43
CA GLY A 9 -5.60 -12.43 7.43
C GLY A 9 -6.11 -11.89 6.10
N LEU A 10 -6.42 -10.60 6.01
CA LEU A 10 -6.81 -9.96 4.77
C LEU A 10 -5.58 -9.65 3.94
N GLN A 11 -5.60 -10.05 2.69
CA GLN A 11 -4.56 -9.69 1.74
C GLN A 11 -5.23 -9.11 0.51
N THR A 12 -4.78 -7.93 0.10
CA THR A 12 -5.29 -7.27 -1.09
C THR A 12 -4.12 -6.72 -1.89
N VAL A 13 -4.16 -6.91 -3.19
CA VAL A 13 -3.14 -6.41 -4.09
C VAL A 13 -3.71 -5.23 -4.86
N PHE A 14 -2.99 -4.11 -4.83
CA PHE A 14 -3.37 -2.91 -5.56
C PHE A 14 -2.34 -2.65 -6.65
N TYR A 15 -2.80 -2.32 -7.83
CA TYR A 15 -1.94 -2.10 -8.98
C TYR A 15 -1.82 -0.62 -9.27
N PHE A 16 -0.62 -0.22 -9.70
CA PHE A 16 -0.35 1.15 -10.12
C PHE A 16 0.04 1.14 -11.59
N ASP A 17 -0.23 2.24 -12.27
CA ASP A 17 0.27 2.43 -13.61
C ASP A 17 1.78 2.47 -13.60
N PHE A 18 2.39 2.15 -14.74
CA PHE A 18 3.84 2.15 -14.87
C PHE A 18 4.42 3.48 -14.40
N ASP A 19 5.46 3.40 -13.56
CA ASP A 19 6.17 4.56 -13.03
C ASP A 19 5.29 5.55 -12.24
N GLN A 20 4.16 5.10 -11.72
CA GLN A 20 3.22 5.93 -10.97
C GLN A 20 3.08 5.45 -9.55
N SER A 21 2.77 6.38 -8.66
CA SER A 21 2.43 6.07 -7.27
C SER A 21 1.13 6.76 -6.85
N ALA A 22 0.43 7.41 -7.77
CA ALA A 22 -0.87 8.01 -7.48
C ALA A 22 -1.94 6.93 -7.38
N LEU A 23 -2.90 7.13 -6.49
CA LEU A 23 -4.00 6.19 -6.29
C LEU A 23 -5.11 6.45 -7.30
N ALA A 24 -5.45 5.42 -8.08
CA ALA A 24 -6.59 5.48 -8.99
C ALA A 24 -7.91 5.50 -8.19
N PRO A 25 -9.00 6.04 -8.76
CA PRO A 25 -10.29 6.04 -8.07
C PRO A 25 -10.76 4.67 -7.62
N GLU A 26 -10.54 3.64 -8.43
CA GLU A 26 -10.91 2.27 -8.09
C GLU A 26 -10.11 1.75 -6.90
N THR A 27 -8.84 2.10 -6.84
CA THR A 27 -7.97 1.75 -5.71
C THR A 27 -8.44 2.43 -4.44
N ARG A 28 -8.80 3.70 -4.52
CA ARG A 28 -9.33 4.43 -3.36
C ARG A 28 -10.63 3.82 -2.86
N ALA A 29 -11.52 3.43 -3.75
CA ALA A 29 -12.76 2.79 -3.36
C ALA A 29 -12.51 1.46 -2.64
N ALA A 30 -11.55 0.66 -3.14
CA ALA A 30 -11.16 -0.59 -2.50
C ALA A 30 -10.54 -0.34 -1.13
N LEU A 31 -9.72 0.71 -1.00
CA LEU A 31 -9.11 1.08 0.27
C LEU A 31 -10.13 1.60 1.28
N ASP A 32 -11.17 2.30 0.82
CA ASP A 32 -12.26 2.72 1.70
C ASP A 32 -12.94 1.51 2.34
N ALA A 33 -13.20 0.48 1.55
CA ALA A 33 -13.78 -0.76 2.06
C ALA A 33 -12.84 -1.46 3.04
N GLN A 34 -11.56 -1.52 2.72
CA GLN A 34 -10.54 -2.09 3.60
C GLN A 34 -10.46 -1.31 4.91
N ALA A 35 -10.45 0.01 4.85
CA ALA A 35 -10.37 0.85 6.04
C ALA A 35 -11.57 0.60 6.97
N SER A 36 -12.75 0.41 6.40
CA SER A 36 -13.94 0.08 7.19
C SER A 36 -13.74 -1.19 8.00
N VAL A 37 -13.17 -2.22 7.38
CA VAL A 37 -12.87 -3.48 8.05
C VAL A 37 -11.78 -3.29 9.10
N LEU A 38 -10.70 -2.59 8.73
CA LEU A 38 -9.55 -2.40 9.60
C LEU A 38 -9.88 -1.57 10.85
N ARG A 39 -10.79 -0.62 10.74
CA ARG A 39 -11.22 0.18 11.91
C ARG A 39 -11.88 -0.68 12.98
N ASN A 40 -12.49 -1.78 12.58
CA ASN A 40 -13.17 -2.70 13.49
C ASN A 40 -12.30 -3.85 13.96
N GLN A 41 -11.02 -3.83 13.61
CA GLN A 41 -10.05 -4.83 14.01
C GLN A 41 -8.89 -4.19 14.76
N SER A 42 -8.16 -5.02 15.50
CA SER A 42 -6.87 -4.62 16.07
C SER A 42 -5.76 -5.39 15.37
N GLY A 43 -4.52 -4.95 15.56
CA GLY A 43 -3.37 -5.62 14.99
C GLY A 43 -2.67 -4.78 13.93
N ALA A 44 -1.54 -5.30 13.47
CA ALA A 44 -0.68 -4.61 12.52
C ALA A 44 -1.19 -4.76 11.09
N VAL A 45 -0.93 -3.72 10.29
CA VAL A 45 -1.17 -3.71 8.86
C VAL A 45 0.19 -3.59 8.19
N ARG A 46 0.57 -4.59 7.40
CA ARG A 46 1.83 -4.57 6.66
C ARG A 46 1.56 -4.25 5.19
N LEU A 47 2.21 -3.22 4.71
CA LEU A 47 2.11 -2.78 3.32
C LEU A 47 3.43 -3.03 2.62
N GLU A 48 3.40 -3.81 1.54
CA GLU A 48 4.57 -4.15 0.74
C GLU A 48 4.50 -3.42 -0.59
N GLY A 49 5.47 -2.57 -0.85
CA GLY A 49 5.57 -1.85 -2.12
C GLY A 49 6.47 -2.58 -3.09
N HIS A 50 6.03 -2.70 -4.32
CA HIS A 50 6.75 -3.37 -5.39
C HIS A 50 6.81 -2.47 -6.62
N ALA A 51 7.76 -2.71 -7.48
CA ALA A 51 7.93 -2.02 -8.75
C ALA A 51 8.36 -3.02 -9.82
N ASP A 52 8.43 -2.53 -11.06
CA ASP A 52 8.87 -3.34 -12.19
C ASP A 52 10.37 -3.65 -12.07
N GLU A 53 10.79 -4.76 -12.65
CA GLU A 53 12.21 -5.14 -12.72
C GLU A 53 13.04 -4.21 -13.61
N ARG A 54 12.40 -3.44 -14.47
CA ARG A 54 13.09 -2.49 -15.35
C ARG A 54 13.59 -1.31 -14.53
N GLY A 55 14.77 -0.79 -14.89
CA GLY A 55 15.38 0.33 -14.22
C GLY A 55 16.37 -0.11 -13.13
N SER A 56 16.92 0.85 -12.42
CA SER A 56 17.88 0.56 -11.36
C SER A 56 17.19 0.03 -10.12
N ARG A 57 17.95 -0.70 -9.32
CA ARG A 57 17.44 -1.22 -8.05
C ARG A 57 17.03 -0.08 -7.11
N GLU A 58 17.87 0.95 -7.01
CA GLU A 58 17.57 2.09 -6.14
C GLU A 58 16.28 2.79 -6.57
N TYR A 59 16.12 2.99 -7.87
CA TYR A 59 14.92 3.63 -8.40
C TYR A 59 13.67 2.82 -8.06
N ASN A 60 13.73 1.51 -8.24
CA ASN A 60 12.60 0.62 -7.99
C ASN A 60 12.28 0.50 -6.51
N LEU A 61 13.30 0.50 -5.64
CA LEU A 61 13.08 0.54 -4.20
C LEU A 61 12.35 1.82 -3.80
N ALA A 62 12.78 2.96 -4.34
CA ALA A 62 12.14 4.23 -4.05
C ALA A 62 10.71 4.28 -4.56
N LEU A 63 10.45 3.74 -5.74
CA LEU A 63 9.10 3.70 -6.31
C LEU A 63 8.19 2.80 -5.46
N GLY A 64 8.67 1.62 -5.08
CA GLY A 64 7.92 0.73 -4.20
C GLY A 64 7.60 1.38 -2.86
N GLU A 65 8.55 2.12 -2.30
CA GLU A 65 8.34 2.86 -1.06
C GLU A 65 7.27 3.93 -1.23
N ARG A 66 7.31 4.70 -2.32
CA ARG A 66 6.29 5.71 -2.59
C ARG A 66 4.91 5.09 -2.72
N ARG A 67 4.81 3.93 -3.36
CA ARG A 67 3.54 3.22 -3.54
C ARG A 67 2.98 2.74 -2.21
N ALA A 68 3.83 2.13 -1.37
CA ALA A 68 3.41 1.69 -0.05
C ALA A 68 2.98 2.88 0.82
N LYS A 69 3.73 3.99 0.77
CA LYS A 69 3.39 5.19 1.53
C LYS A 69 2.10 5.85 1.04
N ALA A 70 1.83 5.81 -0.26
CA ALA A 70 0.58 6.36 -0.78
C ALA A 70 -0.62 5.63 -0.19
N ILE A 71 -0.55 4.31 -0.12
CA ILE A 71 -1.61 3.50 0.49
C ILE A 71 -1.68 3.77 2.00
N ALA A 72 -0.53 3.80 2.68
CA ALA A 72 -0.47 4.06 4.11
C ALA A 72 -1.11 5.41 4.46
N ASN A 73 -0.74 6.47 3.73
CA ASN A 73 -1.28 7.80 3.97
C ASN A 73 -2.79 7.83 3.77
N TYR A 74 -3.28 7.14 2.74
CA TYR A 74 -4.72 7.08 2.51
C TYR A 74 -5.45 6.38 3.66
N LEU A 75 -4.92 5.26 4.14
CA LEU A 75 -5.51 4.55 5.27
C LEU A 75 -5.50 5.39 6.55
N ILE A 76 -4.44 6.15 6.78
CA ILE A 76 -4.37 7.06 7.93
C ILE A 76 -5.46 8.11 7.84
N LEU A 77 -5.67 8.70 6.65
CA LEU A 77 -6.75 9.66 6.43
C LEU A 77 -8.12 9.04 6.68
N GLN A 78 -8.25 7.74 6.46
CA GLN A 78 -9.49 7.00 6.70
C GLN A 78 -9.65 6.53 8.15
N GLY A 79 -8.76 6.93 9.03
CA GLY A 79 -8.91 6.68 10.45
C GLY A 79 -8.13 5.49 11.01
N ILE A 80 -7.21 4.92 10.23
CA ILE A 80 -6.33 3.85 10.71
C ILE A 80 -5.15 4.49 11.44
N ASP A 81 -4.89 4.03 12.66
CA ASP A 81 -3.79 4.56 13.46
C ASP A 81 -2.46 4.27 12.79
N ARG A 82 -1.63 5.29 12.68
CA ARG A 82 -0.30 5.17 12.06
C ARG A 82 0.53 4.08 12.72
N SER A 83 0.42 3.90 14.03
CA SER A 83 1.21 2.91 14.77
C SER A 83 0.91 1.47 14.36
N ARG A 84 -0.23 1.23 13.69
CA ARG A 84 -0.59 -0.10 13.20
C ARG A 84 0.04 -0.41 11.85
N ILE A 85 0.55 0.60 11.13
CA ILE A 85 0.95 0.46 9.73
C ILE A 85 2.46 0.34 9.63
N GLU A 86 2.91 -0.74 8.99
CA GLU A 86 4.31 -0.96 8.64
C GLU A 86 4.43 -0.99 7.12
N THR A 87 5.39 -0.25 6.59
CA THR A 87 5.64 -0.24 5.15
C THR A 87 7.01 -0.87 4.85
N VAL A 88 7.04 -1.68 3.81
CA VAL A 88 8.27 -2.32 3.33
C VAL A 88 8.31 -2.19 1.81
N SER A 89 9.47 -1.86 1.26
CA SER A 89 9.66 -1.83 -0.18
C SER A 89 10.61 -2.95 -0.59
N TYR A 90 10.20 -3.72 -1.58
CA TYR A 90 11.04 -4.76 -2.17
C TYR A 90 11.64 -4.34 -3.51
N GLY A 91 11.17 -3.24 -4.06
CA GLY A 91 11.56 -2.81 -5.39
C GLY A 91 10.82 -3.57 -6.46
N GLU A 92 11.20 -4.81 -6.70
CA GLU A 92 10.57 -5.62 -7.75
C GLU A 92 9.49 -6.58 -7.25
#